data_d80d893e8260c02d4d042b2d004b3951
#
_entry.id   d80d893e8260c02d4d042b2d004b3951
#
_cell.length_a   1.000
_cell.length_b   1.000
_cell.length_c   1.000
_cell.angle_alpha   90.00
_cell.angle_beta   90.00
_cell.angle_gamma   90.00
#
_symmetry.space_group_name_H-M   'P 1'
#
loop_
_entity.id
_entity.type
_entity.pdbx_description
1 polymer ?
#
loop_
_entity_poly.entity_id
_entity_poly.type
_entity_poly.pdbx_seq_one_letter_code
_entity_poly.pdbx_strand_id
1 'polypeptide(L)'
;MTDTLFEIVHEDDELLVVNKPADLVCHPTKGDEYSSLISRVRLHLGKAAGAHMINRLDRETTGIVLLAKCDEAAKELRRLWEGGIVQKSYDAIVCGHVGPDFGTIDEPLGRDEASPVAIKDCVRADGRAAQTDFTLAKRFERDEGNFSLLQVRPRTGRKHQIRIHLAHIGHPIVGDKLYGHDEDCYLALVERRLTDEQRRALLLPCHALHAGELTFVWRGREWRFGVKPEAWFAEFYGD
;
A
#
# COMPACT_ATOMS: atom_id res chain seq x y z
N MET A 1 26.33 1.51 -13.43
CA MET A 1 24.91 1.86 -13.30
C MET A 1 24.50 1.39 -11.91
N THR A 2 24.19 2.32 -11.00
CA THR A 2 23.64 1.95 -9.69
C THR A 2 22.28 1.35 -9.96
N ASP A 3 22.10 0.06 -9.68
CA ASP A 3 20.79 -0.59 -9.68
C ASP A 3 19.88 0.19 -8.72
N THR A 4 19.09 1.12 -9.27
CA THR A 4 18.04 1.79 -8.52
C THR A 4 17.00 0.72 -8.26
N LEU A 5 16.90 0.26 -7.01
CA LEU A 5 15.95 -0.78 -6.59
C LEU A 5 14.49 -0.26 -6.57
N PHE A 6 14.17 0.72 -7.40
CA PHE A 6 12.84 1.26 -7.68
C PHE A 6 12.81 1.85 -9.10
N GLU A 7 11.66 1.86 -9.71
CA GLU A 7 11.42 2.46 -11.01
C GLU A 7 11.06 3.94 -10.85
N ILE A 8 11.65 4.82 -11.67
CA ILE A 8 11.29 6.24 -11.74
C ILE A 8 10.17 6.39 -12.76
N VAL A 9 9.01 6.87 -12.32
CA VAL A 9 7.83 7.11 -13.15
C VAL A 9 7.86 8.53 -13.72
N HIS A 10 8.29 9.49 -12.91
CA HIS A 10 8.48 10.89 -13.29
C HIS A 10 9.53 11.53 -12.42
N GLU A 11 10.33 12.38 -13.02
CA GLU A 11 11.28 13.26 -12.32
C GLU A 11 11.40 14.59 -13.04
N ASP A 12 11.23 15.69 -12.29
CA ASP A 12 11.54 17.06 -12.71
C ASP A 12 12.28 17.81 -11.60
N ASP A 13 12.35 19.14 -11.66
CA ASP A 13 13.08 19.95 -10.67
C ASP A 13 12.45 19.91 -9.28
N GLU A 14 11.13 19.67 -9.17
CA GLU A 14 10.39 19.76 -7.92
C GLU A 14 9.79 18.41 -7.46
N LEU A 15 9.49 17.49 -8.38
CA LEU A 15 8.83 16.22 -8.13
C LEU A 15 9.70 15.03 -8.48
N LEU A 16 9.55 13.98 -7.70
CA LEU A 16 9.97 12.63 -8.03
C LEU A 16 8.82 11.67 -7.72
N VAL A 17 8.40 10.91 -8.72
CA VAL A 17 7.38 9.86 -8.59
C VAL A 17 8.03 8.53 -8.88
N VAL A 18 7.89 7.58 -7.98
CA VAL A 18 8.52 6.27 -8.10
C VAL A 18 7.49 5.16 -7.97
N ASN A 19 7.73 4.06 -8.65
CA ASN A 19 7.06 2.78 -8.44
C ASN A 19 7.85 1.99 -7.40
N LYS A 20 7.31 1.88 -6.18
CA LYS A 20 7.95 1.17 -5.07
C LYS A 20 7.73 -0.33 -5.23
N PRO A 21 8.76 -1.16 -5.26
CA PRO A 21 8.60 -2.62 -5.26
C PRO A 21 8.09 -3.14 -3.91
N ALA A 22 7.64 -4.40 -3.92
CA ALA A 22 7.33 -5.12 -2.69
C ALA A 22 8.57 -5.26 -1.78
N ASP A 23 8.33 -5.53 -0.50
CA ASP A 23 9.34 -5.76 0.54
C ASP A 23 10.34 -4.62 0.80
N LEU A 24 10.06 -3.40 0.28
CA LEU A 24 10.84 -2.20 0.53
C LEU A 24 10.10 -1.26 1.47
N VAL A 25 10.68 -0.98 2.64
CA VAL A 25 10.13 0.01 3.58
C VAL A 25 10.32 1.44 3.07
N CYS A 26 9.35 2.32 3.31
CA CYS A 26 9.45 3.73 2.94
C CYS A 26 10.51 4.49 3.75
N HIS A 27 10.58 4.24 5.06
CA HIS A 27 11.54 4.87 5.98
C HIS A 27 12.40 3.82 6.67
N PRO A 28 13.63 4.17 7.10
CA PRO A 28 14.49 3.25 7.82
C PRO A 28 13.80 2.73 9.08
N THR A 29 13.92 1.44 9.31
CA THR A 29 13.66 0.79 10.60
C THR A 29 14.98 0.61 11.34
N LYS A 30 14.94 0.33 12.64
CA LYS A 30 16.17 0.12 13.45
C LYS A 30 17.09 -0.90 12.75
N GLY A 31 18.29 -0.48 12.43
CA GLY A 31 19.39 -1.36 12.02
C GLY A 31 19.82 -1.28 10.55
N ASP A 32 19.06 -0.67 9.65
CA ASP A 32 19.49 -0.53 8.25
C ASP A 32 19.03 0.81 7.64
N GLU A 33 19.90 1.79 7.77
CA GLU A 33 19.70 3.15 7.27
C GLU A 33 19.63 3.22 5.73
N TYR A 34 20.25 2.25 5.04
CA TYR A 34 20.37 2.24 3.58
C TYR A 34 19.30 1.40 2.86
N SER A 35 18.54 0.60 3.58
CA SER A 35 17.55 -0.33 2.98
C SER A 35 16.17 0.27 2.71
N SER A 36 15.94 1.55 2.99
CA SER A 36 14.64 2.17 2.79
C SER A 36 14.54 2.94 1.47
N LEU A 37 13.31 3.11 0.97
CA LEU A 37 13.04 3.89 -0.23
C LEU A 37 13.62 5.32 -0.13
N ILE A 38 13.40 6.02 1.00
CA ILE A 38 13.90 7.39 1.17
C ILE A 38 15.43 7.46 1.12
N SER A 39 16.11 6.46 1.66
CA SER A 39 17.58 6.42 1.62
C SER A 39 18.09 6.22 0.20
N ARG A 40 17.46 5.35 -0.57
CA ARG A 40 17.79 5.11 -1.97
C ARG A 40 17.50 6.32 -2.85
N VAL A 41 16.38 7.00 -2.61
CA VAL A 41 16.05 8.27 -3.28
C VAL A 41 17.11 9.34 -2.98
N ARG A 42 17.57 9.46 -1.73
CA ARG A 42 18.64 10.40 -1.36
C ARG A 42 19.97 10.08 -2.06
N LEU A 43 20.28 8.81 -2.25
CA LEU A 43 21.45 8.40 -3.03
C LEU A 43 21.30 8.77 -4.51
N HIS A 44 20.10 8.59 -5.08
CA HIS A 44 19.80 8.96 -6.47
C HIS A 44 19.90 10.47 -6.70
N LEU A 45 19.26 11.27 -5.85
CA LEU A 45 19.23 12.72 -5.98
C LEU A 45 20.55 13.41 -5.59
N GLY A 46 21.41 12.72 -4.83
CA GLY A 46 22.63 13.30 -4.27
C GLY A 46 22.41 14.11 -3.00
N LYS A 47 23.53 14.45 -2.33
CA LYS A 47 23.50 15.08 -0.98
C LYS A 47 22.89 16.48 -0.92
N ALA A 48 22.86 17.20 -2.04
CA ALA A 48 22.39 18.60 -2.11
C ALA A 48 20.88 18.74 -2.34
N ALA A 49 20.21 17.68 -2.81
CA ALA A 49 18.79 17.72 -3.10
C ALA A 49 17.94 17.35 -1.89
N GLY A 50 16.83 18.04 -1.68
CA GLY A 50 15.80 17.66 -0.73
C GLY A 50 15.14 16.34 -1.16
N ALA A 51 14.69 15.54 -0.19
CA ALA A 51 13.88 14.36 -0.46
C ALA A 51 12.78 14.27 0.59
N HIS A 52 11.62 14.77 0.24
CA HIS A 52 10.45 14.85 1.13
C HIS A 52 9.36 13.90 0.64
N MET A 53 9.16 12.82 1.35
CA MET A 53 8.10 11.88 1.03
C MET A 53 6.73 12.50 1.34
N ILE A 54 5.81 12.46 0.38
CA ILE A 54 4.45 13.02 0.52
C ILE A 54 3.48 11.95 0.99
N ASN A 55 3.57 10.74 0.42
CA ASN A 55 2.80 9.58 0.90
C ASN A 55 3.72 8.43 1.24
N ARG A 56 3.17 7.46 1.95
CA ARG A 56 3.87 6.22 2.30
C ARG A 56 3.01 5.03 1.94
N LEU A 57 3.65 3.95 1.60
CA LEU A 57 3.06 2.63 1.44
C LEU A 57 3.64 1.69 2.51
N ASP A 58 2.90 0.66 2.85
CA ASP A 58 3.39 -0.41 3.70
C ASP A 58 4.57 -1.14 3.02
N ARG A 59 5.35 -1.89 3.80
CA ARG A 59 6.52 -2.61 3.29
C ARG A 59 6.21 -3.47 2.06
N GLU A 60 5.13 -4.26 2.13
CA GLU A 60 4.74 -5.20 1.09
C GLU A 60 3.81 -4.58 0.02
N THR A 61 3.22 -3.40 0.28
CA THR A 61 2.41 -2.69 -0.72
C THR A 61 3.31 -2.13 -1.81
N THR A 62 2.96 -2.42 -3.06
CA THR A 62 3.68 -1.90 -4.25
C THR A 62 3.04 -0.64 -4.81
N GLY A 63 3.72 0.07 -5.71
CA GLY A 63 3.14 1.15 -6.50
C GLY A 63 3.62 2.54 -6.16
N ILE A 64 2.80 3.55 -6.47
CA ILE A 64 3.19 4.95 -6.55
C ILE A 64 3.52 5.56 -5.19
N VAL A 65 4.75 6.11 -5.09
CA VAL A 65 5.16 7.00 -4.01
C VAL A 65 5.59 8.33 -4.63
N LEU A 66 4.96 9.41 -4.14
CA LEU A 66 5.25 10.80 -4.52
C LEU A 66 6.23 11.41 -3.52
N LEU A 67 7.27 12.04 -4.04
CA LEU A 67 8.25 12.81 -3.27
C LEU A 67 8.37 14.22 -3.86
N ALA A 68 8.64 15.19 -3.01
CA ALA A 68 9.04 16.54 -3.41
C ALA A 68 10.55 16.70 -3.22
N LYS A 69 11.19 17.44 -4.13
CA LYS A 69 12.63 17.69 -4.13
C LYS A 69 13.01 18.99 -3.41
N CYS A 70 12.02 19.82 -3.03
CA CYS A 70 12.22 21.05 -2.26
C CYS A 70 11.14 21.24 -1.19
N ASP A 71 11.42 22.09 -0.19
CA ASP A 71 10.54 22.34 0.95
C ASP A 71 9.20 22.99 0.56
N GLU A 72 9.23 23.89 -0.46
CA GLU A 72 8.04 24.59 -0.93
C GLU A 72 7.03 23.62 -1.55
N ALA A 73 7.47 22.82 -2.53
CA ALA A 73 6.65 21.77 -3.13
C ALA A 73 6.15 20.77 -2.08
N ALA A 74 7.01 20.38 -1.13
CA ALA A 74 6.63 19.47 -0.05
C ALA A 74 5.49 20.02 0.81
N LYS A 75 5.54 21.30 1.18
CA LYS A 75 4.52 21.98 1.97
C LYS A 75 3.19 22.05 1.23
N GLU A 76 3.21 22.41 -0.05
CA GLU A 76 2.00 22.51 -0.88
C GLU A 76 1.36 21.13 -1.10
N LEU A 77 2.14 20.13 -1.49
CA LEU A 77 1.66 18.77 -1.75
C LEU A 77 1.12 18.09 -0.50
N ARG A 78 1.74 18.30 0.68
CA ARG A 78 1.20 17.81 1.95
C ARG A 78 -0.16 18.40 2.27
N ARG A 79 -0.38 19.70 2.00
CA ARG A 79 -1.69 20.32 2.18
C ARG A 79 -2.76 19.71 1.29
N LEU A 80 -2.44 19.43 0.01
CA LEU A 80 -3.33 18.73 -0.91
C LEU A 80 -3.67 17.31 -0.39
N TRP A 81 -2.65 16.61 0.12
CA TRP A 81 -2.80 15.26 0.66
C TRP A 81 -3.67 15.24 1.92
N GLU A 82 -3.40 16.12 2.88
CA GLU A 82 -4.15 16.26 4.14
C GLU A 82 -5.58 16.75 3.89
N GLY A 83 -5.78 17.59 2.88
CA GLY A 83 -7.10 18.07 2.44
C GLY A 83 -7.95 17.03 1.73
N GLY A 84 -7.44 15.83 1.48
CA GLY A 84 -8.19 14.75 0.82
C GLY A 84 -8.47 14.99 -0.67
N ILE A 85 -7.79 15.95 -1.30
CA ILE A 85 -8.00 16.33 -2.71
C ILE A 85 -7.31 15.33 -3.64
N VAL A 86 -6.27 14.66 -3.16
CA VAL A 86 -5.51 13.68 -3.92
C VAL A 86 -6.31 12.39 -4.08
N GLN A 87 -6.62 12.03 -5.32
CA GLN A 87 -7.30 10.79 -5.65
C GLN A 87 -6.28 9.66 -5.79
N LYS A 88 -6.56 8.55 -5.12
CA LYS A 88 -5.70 7.36 -5.07
C LYS A 88 -6.52 6.15 -5.49
N SER A 89 -6.01 5.34 -6.41
CA SER A 89 -6.61 4.07 -6.78
C SER A 89 -5.63 2.94 -6.54
N TYR A 90 -6.12 1.89 -5.90
CA TYR A 90 -5.37 0.68 -5.59
C TYR A 90 -6.04 -0.51 -6.23
N ASP A 91 -5.24 -1.46 -6.68
CA ASP A 91 -5.71 -2.80 -7.02
C ASP A 91 -5.45 -3.72 -5.83
N ALA A 92 -6.47 -4.50 -5.45
CA ALA A 92 -6.39 -5.45 -4.35
C ALA A 92 -6.95 -6.80 -4.77
N ILE A 93 -6.19 -7.88 -4.55
CA ILE A 93 -6.71 -9.24 -4.69
C ILE A 93 -7.11 -9.73 -3.31
N VAL A 94 -8.38 -10.12 -3.17
CA VAL A 94 -8.96 -10.55 -1.89
C VAL A 94 -9.45 -11.99 -1.94
N CYS A 95 -9.50 -12.63 -0.78
CA CYS A 95 -10.06 -13.97 -0.62
C CYS A 95 -11.58 -13.94 -0.75
N GLY A 96 -12.14 -14.93 -1.46
CA GLY A 96 -13.56 -15.09 -1.67
C GLY A 96 -14.13 -14.25 -2.82
N HIS A 97 -15.34 -14.59 -3.23
CA HIS A 97 -16.11 -13.78 -4.18
C HIS A 97 -16.83 -12.66 -3.43
N VAL A 98 -16.42 -11.40 -3.65
CA VAL A 98 -17.11 -10.22 -3.12
C VAL A 98 -18.50 -10.14 -3.76
N GLY A 99 -19.56 -10.14 -2.95
CA GLY A 99 -20.95 -10.19 -3.43
C GLY A 99 -21.33 -8.97 -4.28
N PRO A 100 -21.27 -7.73 -3.75
CA PRO A 100 -21.62 -6.53 -4.48
C PRO A 100 -20.52 -6.11 -5.46
N ASP A 101 -20.92 -5.52 -6.61
CA ASP A 101 -19.97 -5.04 -7.61
C ASP A 101 -19.33 -3.70 -7.22
N PHE A 102 -19.89 -3.00 -6.26
CA PHE A 102 -19.31 -1.78 -5.65
C PHE A 102 -19.85 -1.59 -4.24
N GLY A 103 -19.13 -0.83 -3.45
CA GLY A 103 -19.52 -0.51 -2.08
C GLY A 103 -18.63 0.50 -1.41
N THR A 104 -19.07 0.94 -0.24
CA THR A 104 -18.32 1.83 0.65
C THR A 104 -18.23 1.17 2.02
N ILE A 105 -17.02 1.09 2.56
CA ILE A 105 -16.75 0.67 3.93
C ILE A 105 -16.48 1.94 4.73
N ASP A 106 -17.38 2.27 5.65
CA ASP A 106 -17.34 3.48 6.48
C ASP A 106 -17.24 3.06 7.95
N GLU A 107 -16.04 2.67 8.35
CA GLU A 107 -15.78 2.08 9.67
C GLU A 107 -14.55 2.75 10.31
N PRO A 108 -14.66 3.29 11.53
CA PRO A 108 -13.56 3.96 12.19
C PRO A 108 -12.48 2.96 12.64
N LEU A 109 -11.22 3.43 12.59
CA LEU A 109 -10.05 2.61 12.86
C LEU A 109 -9.28 3.09 14.09
N GLY A 110 -8.84 2.16 14.89
CA GLY A 110 -8.01 2.41 16.05
C GLY A 110 -7.13 1.20 16.40
N ARG A 111 -6.30 1.35 17.42
CA ARG A 111 -5.39 0.30 17.87
C ARG A 111 -6.17 -0.94 18.31
N ASP A 112 -5.70 -2.09 17.88
CA ASP A 112 -6.18 -3.39 18.40
C ASP A 112 -5.47 -3.68 19.74
N GLU A 113 -6.19 -3.44 20.85
CA GLU A 113 -5.65 -3.62 22.21
C GLU A 113 -5.61 -5.10 22.62
N ALA A 114 -6.35 -5.97 21.92
CA ALA A 114 -6.36 -7.41 22.18
C ALA A 114 -5.21 -8.14 21.47
N SER A 115 -4.63 -7.53 20.43
CA SER A 115 -3.54 -8.14 19.65
C SER A 115 -2.18 -7.98 20.33
N PRO A 116 -1.33 -9.03 20.36
CA PRO A 116 0.06 -8.93 20.77
C PRO A 116 0.91 -8.14 19.77
N VAL A 117 0.41 -7.89 18.55
CA VAL A 117 1.13 -7.16 17.52
C VAL A 117 0.95 -5.65 17.70
N ALA A 118 1.98 -4.98 18.19
CA ALA A 118 1.93 -3.56 18.57
C ALA A 118 1.49 -2.61 17.43
N ILE A 119 1.70 -2.99 16.18
CA ILE A 119 1.33 -2.17 15.02
C ILE A 119 -0.07 -2.49 14.47
N LYS A 120 -0.77 -3.47 15.02
CA LYS A 120 -2.10 -3.84 14.54
C LYS A 120 -3.15 -2.83 14.98
N ASP A 121 -3.96 -2.39 14.02
CA ASP A 121 -5.16 -1.61 14.23
C ASP A 121 -6.38 -2.46 13.81
N CYS A 122 -7.57 -2.10 14.26
CA CYS A 122 -8.81 -2.77 13.93
C CYS A 122 -9.96 -1.76 13.75
N VAL A 123 -11.10 -2.23 13.28
CA VAL A 123 -12.35 -1.46 13.33
C VAL A 123 -12.79 -1.35 14.78
N ARG A 124 -13.03 -0.11 15.24
CA ARG A 124 -13.55 0.16 16.58
C ARG A 124 -14.31 1.48 16.63
N ALA A 125 -15.44 1.52 17.34
CA ALA A 125 -16.37 2.66 17.34
C ALA A 125 -15.76 3.99 17.86
N ASP A 126 -14.78 3.93 18.74
CA ASP A 126 -14.05 5.07 19.28
C ASP A 126 -12.78 5.42 18.48
N GLY A 127 -12.60 4.78 17.33
CA GLY A 127 -11.48 4.99 16.42
C GLY A 127 -11.58 6.29 15.62
N ARG A 128 -10.60 6.51 14.76
CA ARG A 128 -10.57 7.65 13.83
C ARG A 128 -11.38 7.33 12.59
N ALA A 129 -12.26 8.22 12.16
CA ALA A 129 -13.06 8.06 10.96
C ALA A 129 -12.20 7.62 9.74
N ALA A 130 -12.65 6.59 9.06
CA ALA A 130 -12.01 6.03 7.89
C ALA A 130 -13.06 5.55 6.90
N GLN A 131 -12.87 5.85 5.61
CA GLN A 131 -13.80 5.49 4.56
C GLN A 131 -13.06 4.99 3.33
N THR A 132 -13.52 3.87 2.77
CA THR A 132 -12.92 3.20 1.62
C THR A 132 -14.00 2.75 0.64
N ASP A 133 -13.94 3.24 -0.59
CA ASP A 133 -14.79 2.76 -1.67
C ASP A 133 -14.09 1.61 -2.39
N PHE A 134 -14.87 0.65 -2.90
CA PHE A 134 -14.37 -0.39 -3.78
C PHE A 134 -15.30 -0.63 -4.96
N THR A 135 -14.73 -1.09 -6.06
CA THR A 135 -15.43 -1.56 -7.26
C THR A 135 -14.82 -2.90 -7.64
N LEU A 136 -15.66 -3.87 -7.92
CA LEU A 136 -15.24 -5.19 -8.38
C LEU A 136 -14.76 -5.08 -9.84
N ALA A 137 -13.53 -5.51 -10.09
CA ALA A 137 -12.99 -5.62 -11.45
C ALA A 137 -13.22 -7.04 -12.02
N LYS A 138 -12.99 -8.08 -11.21
CA LYS A 138 -13.07 -9.48 -11.66
C LYS A 138 -13.32 -10.41 -10.48
N ARG A 139 -14.18 -11.43 -10.63
CA ARG A 139 -14.21 -12.65 -9.80
C ARG A 139 -13.49 -13.75 -10.54
N PHE A 140 -12.70 -14.54 -9.88
CA PHE A 140 -11.98 -15.65 -10.49
C PHE A 140 -11.76 -16.78 -9.49
N GLU A 141 -11.47 -17.95 -10.03
CA GLU A 141 -11.23 -19.18 -9.27
C GLU A 141 -9.83 -19.70 -9.57
N ARG A 142 -9.23 -20.32 -8.58
CA ARG A 142 -7.99 -21.08 -8.67
C ARG A 142 -8.14 -22.37 -7.88
N ASP A 143 -7.16 -23.27 -7.99
CA ASP A 143 -7.15 -24.50 -7.21
C ASP A 143 -7.18 -24.24 -5.69
N GLU A 144 -6.64 -23.09 -5.27
CA GLU A 144 -6.56 -22.67 -3.87
C GLU A 144 -7.87 -22.04 -3.34
N GLY A 145 -8.81 -21.70 -4.21
CA GLY A 145 -10.11 -21.15 -3.83
C GLY A 145 -10.66 -20.05 -4.73
N ASN A 146 -11.62 -19.32 -4.19
CA ASN A 146 -12.30 -18.22 -4.85
C ASN A 146 -11.63 -16.89 -4.49
N PHE A 147 -11.54 -15.96 -5.45
CA PHE A 147 -10.89 -14.67 -5.29
C PHE A 147 -11.64 -13.56 -6.03
N SER A 148 -11.36 -12.33 -5.63
CA SER A 148 -11.84 -11.14 -6.33
C SER A 148 -10.72 -10.14 -6.51
N LEU A 149 -10.63 -9.53 -7.69
CA LEU A 149 -9.83 -8.34 -7.95
C LEU A 149 -10.71 -7.11 -7.76
N LEU A 150 -10.29 -6.21 -6.89
CA LEU A 150 -11.00 -4.98 -6.56
C LEU A 150 -10.16 -3.77 -6.95
N GLN A 151 -10.80 -2.75 -7.52
CA GLN A 151 -10.28 -1.40 -7.54
C GLN A 151 -10.75 -0.69 -6.27
N VAL A 152 -9.82 -0.19 -5.46
CA VAL A 152 -10.08 0.38 -4.13
C VAL A 152 -9.66 1.83 -4.07
N ARG A 153 -10.55 2.71 -3.59
CA ARG A 153 -10.31 4.16 -3.46
C ARG A 153 -10.50 4.61 -2.02
N PRO A 154 -9.42 4.72 -1.22
CA PRO A 154 -9.52 5.23 0.14
C PRO A 154 -9.77 6.74 0.14
N ARG A 155 -10.88 7.20 0.73
CA ARG A 155 -11.22 8.63 0.90
C ARG A 155 -10.40 9.26 2.04
N THR A 156 -10.00 8.47 3.00
CA THR A 156 -9.10 8.82 4.10
C THR A 156 -7.77 8.08 3.96
N GLY A 157 -6.79 8.34 4.83
CA GLY A 157 -5.47 7.72 4.77
C GLY A 157 -5.00 7.25 6.15
N ARG A 158 -5.73 6.30 6.77
CA ARG A 158 -5.30 5.70 8.04
C ARG A 158 -4.30 4.57 7.78
N LYS A 159 -3.49 4.28 8.78
CA LYS A 159 -2.54 3.17 8.73
C LYS A 159 -3.27 1.87 8.43
N HIS A 160 -2.79 1.09 7.47
CA HIS A 160 -3.34 -0.20 7.05
C HIS A 160 -4.82 -0.18 6.63
N GLN A 161 -5.41 1.00 6.37
CA GLN A 161 -6.86 1.20 6.21
C GLN A 161 -7.51 0.21 5.25
N ILE A 162 -7.00 0.07 4.02
CA ILE A 162 -7.57 -0.82 3.00
C ILE A 162 -7.55 -2.27 3.50
N ARG A 163 -6.44 -2.69 4.08
CA ARG A 163 -6.23 -4.05 4.60
C ARG A 163 -7.22 -4.39 5.71
N ILE A 164 -7.41 -3.46 6.66
CA ILE A 164 -8.37 -3.62 7.78
C ILE A 164 -9.80 -3.65 7.27
N HIS A 165 -10.17 -2.70 6.41
CA HIS A 165 -11.52 -2.60 5.89
C HIS A 165 -11.93 -3.84 5.08
N LEU A 166 -11.07 -4.32 4.19
CA LEU A 166 -11.36 -5.52 3.40
C LEU A 166 -11.44 -6.78 4.27
N ALA A 167 -10.55 -6.92 5.26
CA ALA A 167 -10.63 -8.01 6.23
C ALA A 167 -11.92 -7.94 7.09
N HIS A 168 -12.33 -6.72 7.50
CA HIS A 168 -13.55 -6.50 8.28
C HIS A 168 -14.81 -6.99 7.57
N ILE A 169 -14.91 -6.79 6.27
CA ILE A 169 -16.05 -7.27 5.46
C ILE A 169 -15.93 -8.75 5.03
N GLY A 170 -14.96 -9.49 5.59
CA GLY A 170 -14.77 -10.93 5.35
C GLY A 170 -13.97 -11.27 4.09
N HIS A 171 -13.34 -10.29 3.46
CA HIS A 171 -12.53 -10.45 2.26
C HIS A 171 -11.10 -9.95 2.46
N PRO A 172 -10.27 -10.64 3.30
CA PRO A 172 -8.90 -10.22 3.54
C PRO A 172 -8.07 -10.27 2.25
N ILE A 173 -7.05 -9.41 2.17
CA ILE A 173 -6.12 -9.39 1.03
C ILE A 173 -5.28 -10.66 1.02
N VAL A 174 -5.12 -11.27 -0.15
CA VAL A 174 -4.29 -12.46 -0.35
C VAL A 174 -2.84 -12.14 0.04
N GLY A 175 -2.21 -13.01 0.81
CA GLY A 175 -0.82 -12.84 1.28
C GLY A 175 -0.67 -11.91 2.49
N ASP A 176 -1.77 -11.37 3.03
CA ASP A 176 -1.70 -10.49 4.21
C ASP A 176 -1.44 -11.28 5.49
N LYS A 177 -0.26 -11.06 6.06
CA LYS A 177 0.23 -11.76 7.25
C LYS A 177 -0.36 -11.24 8.55
N LEU A 178 -0.96 -10.03 8.53
CA LEU A 178 -1.46 -9.37 9.74
C LEU A 178 -2.98 -9.36 9.82
N TYR A 179 -3.66 -9.21 8.69
CA TYR A 179 -5.12 -9.11 8.60
C TYR A 179 -5.76 -10.27 7.81
N GLY A 180 -4.96 -11.24 7.38
CA GLY A 180 -5.41 -12.45 6.70
C GLY A 180 -6.05 -13.45 7.66
N HIS A 181 -5.51 -14.66 7.71
CA HIS A 181 -6.08 -15.73 8.53
C HIS A 181 -5.60 -15.72 9.97
N ASP A 182 -4.29 -15.46 10.19
CA ASP A 182 -3.66 -15.59 11.51
C ASP A 182 -2.52 -14.56 11.63
N GLU A 183 -2.59 -13.71 12.67
CA GLU A 183 -1.56 -12.73 12.97
C GLU A 183 -0.23 -13.34 13.43
N ASP A 184 -0.22 -14.61 13.83
CA ASP A 184 1.01 -15.36 14.09
C ASP A 184 1.92 -15.43 12.85
N CYS A 185 1.36 -15.37 11.64
CA CYS A 185 2.14 -15.24 10.40
C CYS A 185 3.00 -13.97 10.40
N TYR A 186 2.46 -12.85 10.93
CA TYR A 186 3.23 -11.60 11.04
C TYR A 186 4.36 -11.71 12.08
N LEU A 187 4.07 -12.26 13.25
CA LEU A 187 5.08 -12.50 14.29
C LEU A 187 6.16 -13.46 13.79
N ALA A 188 5.76 -14.54 13.13
CA ALA A 188 6.67 -15.51 12.53
C ALA A 188 7.57 -14.88 11.43
N LEU A 189 7.01 -13.96 10.62
CA LEU A 189 7.80 -13.20 9.65
C LEU A 189 8.86 -12.34 10.32
N VAL A 190 8.47 -11.57 11.36
CA VAL A 190 9.38 -10.67 12.10
C VAL A 190 10.50 -11.46 12.78
N GLU A 191 10.18 -12.61 13.35
CA GLU A 191 11.11 -13.52 14.03
C GLU A 191 11.88 -14.44 13.06
N ARG A 192 11.64 -14.33 11.74
CA ARG A 192 12.26 -15.16 10.69
C ARG A 192 12.02 -16.68 10.87
N ARG A 193 10.88 -17.05 11.44
CA ARG A 193 10.45 -18.45 11.69
C ARG A 193 9.21 -18.87 10.90
N LEU A 194 8.84 -18.11 9.85
CA LEU A 194 7.68 -18.43 9.02
C LEU A 194 7.84 -19.81 8.40
N THR A 195 6.93 -20.72 8.70
CA THR A 195 6.97 -22.11 8.24
C THR A 195 6.52 -22.27 6.80
N ASP A 196 6.84 -23.41 6.17
CA ASP A 196 6.39 -23.69 4.80
C ASP A 196 4.87 -23.87 4.72
N GLU A 197 4.23 -24.35 5.79
CA GLU A 197 2.79 -24.43 5.88
C GLU A 197 2.14 -23.05 5.90
N GLN A 198 2.65 -22.14 6.71
CA GLN A 198 2.20 -20.73 6.75
C GLN A 198 2.43 -20.05 5.40
N ARG A 199 3.58 -20.30 4.74
CA ARG A 199 3.86 -19.74 3.39
C ARG A 199 2.84 -20.23 2.36
N ARG A 200 2.50 -21.52 2.37
CA ARG A 200 1.47 -22.09 1.49
C ARG A 200 0.09 -21.49 1.77
N ALA A 201 -0.28 -21.33 3.04
CA ALA A 201 -1.56 -20.72 3.43
C ALA A 201 -1.70 -19.25 3.01
N LEU A 202 -0.58 -18.51 2.97
CA LEU A 202 -0.55 -17.12 2.50
C LEU A 202 -0.72 -16.99 0.97
N LEU A 203 -0.43 -18.04 0.20
CA LEU A 203 -0.49 -18.12 -1.26
C LEU A 203 0.51 -17.20 -1.99
N LEU A 204 0.78 -16.01 -1.46
CA LEU A 204 1.69 -15.02 -2.02
C LEU A 204 2.74 -14.60 -0.98
N PRO A 205 3.96 -14.26 -1.42
CA PRO A 205 5.03 -13.82 -0.51
C PRO A 205 4.76 -12.45 0.12
N CYS A 206 4.00 -11.59 -0.56
CA CYS A 206 3.58 -10.26 -0.13
C CYS A 206 2.07 -10.11 -0.26
N HIS A 207 1.47 -9.20 0.50
CA HIS A 207 0.04 -8.94 0.35
C HIS A 207 -0.26 -8.28 -1.00
N ALA A 208 -1.29 -8.77 -1.68
CA ALA A 208 -1.67 -8.34 -3.02
C ALA A 208 -2.42 -7.00 -2.99
N LEU A 209 -1.69 -5.92 -2.68
CA LEU A 209 -2.16 -4.54 -2.69
C LEU A 209 -1.20 -3.65 -3.47
N HIS A 210 -1.70 -2.99 -4.51
CA HIS A 210 -0.93 -2.17 -5.43
C HIS A 210 -1.51 -0.77 -5.57
N ALA A 211 -0.73 0.28 -5.27
CA ALA A 211 -1.09 1.68 -5.47
C ALA A 211 -0.89 2.06 -6.95
N GLY A 212 -1.87 1.72 -7.80
CA GLY A 212 -1.77 1.77 -9.25
C GLY A 212 -1.90 3.17 -9.84
N GLU A 213 -2.76 4.04 -9.25
CA GLU A 213 -2.99 5.37 -9.81
C GLU A 213 -2.99 6.47 -8.75
N LEU A 214 -2.49 7.64 -9.16
CA LEU A 214 -2.47 8.87 -8.37
C LEU A 214 -2.85 10.05 -9.25
N THR A 215 -3.88 10.83 -8.84
CA THR A 215 -4.33 12.02 -9.58
C THR A 215 -4.54 13.20 -8.62
N PHE A 216 -4.04 14.37 -8.97
CA PHE A 216 -4.24 15.60 -8.21
C PHE A 216 -4.06 16.83 -9.11
N VAL A 217 -4.61 17.97 -8.67
CA VAL A 217 -4.36 19.28 -9.28
C VAL A 217 -3.37 20.05 -8.41
N TRP A 218 -2.26 20.48 -8.98
CA TRP A 218 -1.25 21.25 -8.29
C TRP A 218 -0.76 22.40 -9.17
N ARG A 219 -0.80 23.62 -8.63
CA ARG A 219 -0.45 24.88 -9.31
C ARG A 219 -1.19 25.04 -10.65
N GLY A 220 -2.50 24.72 -10.67
CA GLY A 220 -3.37 24.85 -11.84
C GLY A 220 -3.18 23.80 -12.93
N ARG A 221 -2.29 22.82 -12.72
CA ARG A 221 -2.06 21.69 -13.64
C ARG A 221 -2.58 20.40 -13.03
N GLU A 222 -3.28 19.59 -13.83
CA GLU A 222 -3.62 18.22 -13.48
C GLU A 222 -2.40 17.31 -13.67
N TRP A 223 -2.15 16.49 -12.64
CA TRP A 223 -1.12 15.48 -12.63
C TRP A 223 -1.78 14.11 -12.48
N ARG A 224 -1.45 13.21 -13.39
CA ARG A 224 -1.93 11.82 -13.35
C ARG A 224 -0.74 10.89 -13.57
N PHE A 225 -0.57 9.95 -12.64
CA PHE A 225 0.43 8.91 -12.70
C PHE A 225 -0.24 7.55 -12.62
N GLY A 226 0.25 6.58 -13.40
CA GLY A 226 -0.23 5.21 -13.41
C GLY A 226 0.95 4.26 -13.53
N VAL A 227 0.93 3.17 -12.78
CA VAL A 227 1.94 2.10 -12.83
C VAL A 227 1.24 0.75 -12.83
N LYS A 228 1.88 -0.23 -13.46
CA LYS A 228 1.39 -1.61 -13.46
C LYS A 228 1.91 -2.34 -12.21
N PRO A 229 1.16 -3.31 -11.68
CA PRO A 229 1.67 -4.18 -10.62
C PRO A 229 2.85 -5.04 -11.11
N GLU A 230 3.61 -5.57 -10.17
CA GLU A 230 4.66 -6.54 -10.45
C GLU A 230 4.06 -7.84 -11.04
N ALA A 231 4.86 -8.59 -11.79
CA ALA A 231 4.42 -9.79 -12.52
C ALA A 231 3.69 -10.82 -11.62
N TRP A 232 4.21 -11.08 -10.41
CA TRP A 232 3.59 -12.01 -9.46
C TRP A 232 2.15 -11.65 -9.08
N PHE A 233 1.84 -10.34 -9.05
CA PHE A 233 0.49 -9.87 -8.76
C PHE A 233 -0.44 -10.10 -9.97
N ALA A 234 0.02 -9.75 -11.18
CA ALA A 234 -0.76 -9.92 -12.41
C ALA A 234 -0.99 -11.42 -12.73
N GLU A 235 0.03 -12.24 -12.62
CA GLU A 235 -0.03 -13.70 -12.83
C GLU A 235 -1.04 -14.39 -11.89
N PHE A 236 -1.25 -13.86 -10.68
CA PHE A 236 -2.18 -14.47 -9.73
C PHE A 236 -3.63 -14.41 -10.19
N TYR A 237 -4.07 -13.36 -10.90
CA TYR A 237 -5.43 -13.28 -11.44
C TYR A 237 -5.53 -13.60 -12.95
N GLY A 238 -4.42 -14.02 -13.56
CA GLY A 238 -4.39 -14.59 -14.92
C GLY A 238 -4.33 -13.54 -16.02
N ASP A 239 -3.53 -12.50 -15.81
CA ASP A 239 -3.12 -11.52 -16.85
C ASP A 239 -1.66 -11.72 -17.27
#